data_809a1c8967cbe73cd85c8233c3d839f2
#
_entry.id   809a1c8967cbe73cd85c8233c3d839f2
#
_cell.length_a   1.000
_cell.length_b   1.000
_cell.length_c   1.000
_cell.angle_alpha   90.00
_cell.angle_beta   90.00
_cell.angle_gamma   90.00
#
_symmetry.space_group_name_H-M   'P 1'
#
loop_
_entity.id
_entity.type
_entity.pdbx_description
1 polymer ?
#
loop_
_entity_poly.entity_id
_entity_poly.type
_entity_poly.pdbx_seq_one_letter_code
_entity_poly.pdbx_strand_id
1 'polypeptide(L)'
;MKQNELLSQWLAEEEAAQIHGWDFSHIHGRYEEGRDLPWDFDQLVRRFLFPEHRILDMDTGGGEFLLSLGHSHSLTAATEGYPPNAALCRETLLPLGIDFREADGGGPLPFPDGSFDLVLNRHGDYLPAEVFRVLKPGGIFLTQ
;
A
#
# COMPACT_ATOMS: atom_id res chain seq x y z
N MET A 1 11.47 35.95 14.88
CA MET A 1 12.18 34.68 14.69
C MET A 1 13.20 34.84 13.58
N LYS A 2 14.45 34.55 13.86
CA LYS A 2 15.49 34.64 12.83
C LYS A 2 15.30 33.52 11.83
N GLN A 3 15.57 33.77 10.55
CA GLN A 3 15.38 32.78 9.47
C GLN A 3 16.08 31.43 9.73
N ASN A 4 17.23 31.46 10.38
CA ASN A 4 17.99 30.26 10.75
C ASN A 4 17.30 29.43 11.87
N GLU A 5 16.58 30.05 12.77
CA GLU A 5 15.82 29.36 13.82
C GLU A 5 14.63 28.62 13.23
N LEU A 6 13.93 29.26 12.28
CA LEU A 6 12.81 28.65 11.59
C LEU A 6 13.27 27.44 10.73
N LEU A 7 14.37 27.60 10.00
CA LEU A 7 14.93 26.49 9.22
C LEU A 7 15.35 25.32 10.11
N SER A 8 16.00 25.59 11.24
CA SER A 8 16.37 24.53 12.21
C SER A 8 15.14 23.81 12.77
N GLN A 9 14.05 24.53 13.02
CA GLN A 9 12.79 23.92 13.47
C GLN A 9 12.18 23.04 12.38
N TRP A 10 12.17 23.47 11.13
CA TRP A 10 11.66 22.68 10.02
C TRP A 10 12.48 21.41 9.77
N LEU A 11 13.80 21.51 9.82
CA LEU A 11 14.69 20.34 9.66
C LEU A 11 14.50 19.32 10.80
N ALA A 12 14.33 19.80 12.03
CA ALA A 12 14.05 18.93 13.18
C ALA A 12 12.66 18.25 13.05
N GLU A 13 11.68 18.97 12.55
CA GLU A 13 10.34 18.42 12.28
C GLU A 13 10.38 17.38 11.17
N GLU A 14 11.12 17.64 10.08
CA GLU A 14 11.33 16.70 8.99
C GLU A 14 12.02 15.41 9.45
N GLU A 15 13.05 15.53 10.29
CA GLU A 15 13.76 14.38 10.88
C GLU A 15 12.85 13.57 11.82
N ALA A 16 12.02 14.24 12.61
CA ALA A 16 11.07 13.59 13.54
C ALA A 16 9.87 12.95 12.84
N ALA A 17 9.46 13.51 11.69
CA ALA A 17 8.27 13.10 10.95
C ALA A 17 8.49 11.90 10.04
N GLN A 18 9.31 10.91 10.44
CA GLN A 18 9.45 9.66 9.69
C GLN A 18 8.17 8.82 9.82
N ILE A 19 7.43 8.75 8.73
CA ILE A 19 6.21 7.94 8.64
C ILE A 19 6.59 6.51 8.27
N HIS A 20 6.16 5.54 9.09
CA HIS A 20 6.29 4.12 8.83
C HIS A 20 4.90 3.52 8.60
N GLY A 21 4.68 2.97 7.41
CA GLY A 21 3.36 2.49 7.03
C GLY A 21 2.33 3.62 7.04
N TRP A 22 1.20 3.38 7.67
CA TRP A 22 0.12 4.35 7.87
C TRP A 22 0.10 4.95 9.28
N ASP A 23 1.24 4.93 9.97
CA ASP A 23 1.37 5.56 11.28
C ASP A 23 1.60 7.07 11.15
N PHE A 24 0.51 7.84 11.34
CA PHE A 24 0.50 9.30 11.36
C PHE A 24 0.47 9.87 12.78
N SER A 25 0.86 9.09 13.79
CA SER A 25 0.80 9.50 15.20
C SER A 25 1.57 10.78 15.50
N HIS A 26 2.69 11.03 14.80
CA HIS A 26 3.48 12.25 14.93
C HIS A 26 2.68 13.53 14.66
N ILE A 27 1.74 13.48 13.72
CA ILE A 27 0.89 14.64 13.36
C ILE A 27 -0.53 14.55 13.91
N HIS A 28 -0.75 13.69 14.92
CA HIS A 28 -2.06 13.52 15.54
C HIS A 28 -2.63 14.88 16.01
N GLY A 29 -3.89 15.16 15.65
CA GLY A 29 -4.56 16.41 15.93
C GLY A 29 -4.21 17.58 15.00
N ARG A 30 -3.30 17.39 14.03
CA ARG A 30 -2.95 18.39 13.01
C ARG A 30 -3.70 18.20 11.68
N TYR A 31 -4.51 17.15 11.55
CA TYR A 31 -5.28 16.84 10.35
C TYR A 31 -6.67 16.31 10.72
N GLU A 32 -7.58 16.47 9.79
CA GLU A 32 -8.89 15.84 9.81
C GLU A 32 -9.02 14.92 8.60
N GLU A 33 -9.52 13.71 8.83
CA GLU A 33 -9.78 12.76 7.77
C GLU A 33 -11.21 12.91 7.27
N GLY A 34 -11.37 13.35 6.03
CA GLY A 34 -12.67 13.45 5.37
C GLY A 34 -13.23 12.06 5.04
N ARG A 35 -14.47 11.80 5.42
CA ARG A 35 -15.22 10.57 5.07
C ARG A 35 -16.42 10.92 4.19
N ASP A 36 -16.14 11.60 3.10
CA ASP A 36 -17.15 12.12 2.17
C ASP A 36 -17.35 11.27 0.91
N LEU A 37 -16.60 10.19 0.77
CA LEU A 37 -16.79 9.24 -0.33
C LEU A 37 -18.06 8.42 -0.13
N PRO A 38 -18.84 8.17 -1.20
CA PRO A 38 -20.06 7.38 -1.11
C PRO A 38 -19.82 5.87 -1.00
N TRP A 39 -18.58 5.44 -0.85
CA TRP A 39 -18.18 4.05 -0.67
C TRP A 39 -17.15 3.90 0.46
N ASP A 40 -17.11 2.71 1.02
CA ASP A 40 -16.07 2.25 1.93
C ASP A 40 -15.18 1.26 1.18
N PHE A 41 -13.88 1.56 1.07
CA PHE A 41 -12.95 0.75 0.28
C PHE A 41 -12.76 -0.66 0.86
N ASP A 42 -12.72 -0.80 2.18
CA ASP A 42 -12.63 -2.11 2.82
C ASP A 42 -13.83 -2.99 2.51
N GLN A 43 -15.04 -2.45 2.61
CA GLN A 43 -16.26 -3.17 2.25
C GLN A 43 -16.30 -3.52 0.76
N LEU A 44 -15.84 -2.60 -0.09
CA LEU A 44 -15.77 -2.84 -1.53
C LEU A 44 -14.81 -3.99 -1.85
N VAL A 45 -13.61 -3.98 -1.26
CA VAL A 45 -12.63 -5.06 -1.45
C VAL A 45 -13.21 -6.40 -1.01
N ARG A 46 -13.80 -6.47 0.18
CA ARG A 46 -14.40 -7.71 0.71
C ARG A 46 -15.52 -8.25 -0.17
N ARG A 47 -16.22 -7.39 -0.87
CA ARG A 47 -17.27 -7.79 -1.83
C ARG A 47 -16.72 -8.56 -3.02
N PHE A 48 -15.50 -8.25 -3.46
CA PHE A 48 -14.85 -8.85 -4.63
C PHE A 48 -13.76 -9.87 -4.28
N LEU A 49 -13.42 -10.01 -3.00
CA LEU A 49 -12.40 -10.93 -2.52
C LEU A 49 -13.02 -12.30 -2.21
N PHE A 50 -12.56 -13.33 -2.92
CA PHE A 50 -12.94 -14.71 -2.69
C PHE A 50 -11.76 -15.52 -2.13
N PRO A 51 -12.00 -16.59 -1.34
CA PRO A 51 -10.94 -17.36 -0.68
C PRO A 51 -9.87 -17.93 -1.61
N GLU A 52 -10.22 -18.25 -2.84
CA GLU A 52 -9.32 -18.82 -3.86
C GLU A 52 -8.55 -17.77 -4.66
N HIS A 53 -8.87 -16.49 -4.50
CA HIS A 53 -8.23 -15.43 -5.25
C HIS A 53 -6.77 -15.26 -4.87
N ARG A 54 -5.91 -15.09 -5.87
CA ARG A 54 -4.58 -14.52 -5.68
C ARG A 54 -4.66 -13.01 -5.81
N ILE A 55 -4.21 -12.30 -4.77
CA ILE A 55 -4.34 -10.86 -4.65
C ILE A 55 -3.00 -10.14 -4.58
N LEU A 56 -2.97 -8.93 -5.12
CA LEU A 56 -1.86 -8.00 -5.00
C LEU A 56 -2.36 -6.69 -4.39
N ASP A 57 -1.69 -6.21 -3.36
CA ASP A 57 -1.83 -4.85 -2.85
C ASP A 57 -0.63 -4.00 -3.25
N MET A 58 -0.85 -3.02 -4.13
CA MET A 58 0.19 -2.11 -4.61
C MET A 58 0.35 -0.95 -3.63
N ASP A 59 1.60 -0.55 -3.39
CA ASP A 59 1.93 0.52 -2.44
C ASP A 59 1.26 0.31 -1.08
N THR A 60 1.52 -0.86 -0.50
CA THR A 60 0.80 -1.39 0.67
C THR A 60 1.08 -0.62 1.97
N GLY A 61 2.03 0.31 1.97
CA GLY A 61 2.50 0.96 3.19
C GLY A 61 3.23 -0.02 4.10
N GLY A 62 2.77 -0.21 5.31
CA GLY A 62 3.29 -1.25 6.22
C GLY A 62 2.56 -2.59 6.12
N GLY A 63 1.59 -2.71 5.21
CA GLY A 63 0.79 -3.93 5.05
C GLY A 63 -0.41 -4.03 6.01
N GLU A 64 -0.71 -3.00 6.76
CA GLU A 64 -1.75 -3.00 7.79
C GLU A 64 -3.14 -3.32 7.21
N PHE A 65 -3.51 -2.64 6.13
CA PHE A 65 -4.77 -2.88 5.46
C PHE A 65 -4.83 -4.29 4.86
N LEU A 66 -3.76 -4.71 4.19
CA LEU A 66 -3.66 -6.03 3.57
C LEU A 66 -3.85 -7.14 4.61
N LEU A 67 -3.17 -7.04 5.74
CA LEU A 67 -3.30 -8.00 6.84
C LEU A 67 -4.70 -8.00 7.46
N SER A 68 -5.37 -6.85 7.50
CA SER A 68 -6.74 -6.73 8.01
C SER A 68 -7.77 -7.51 7.22
N LEU A 69 -7.48 -7.83 5.95
CA LEU A 69 -8.37 -8.61 5.09
C LEU A 69 -8.48 -10.09 5.54
N GLY A 70 -7.50 -10.60 6.29
CA GLY A 70 -7.51 -11.99 6.75
C GLY A 70 -7.42 -13.02 5.62
N HIS A 71 -6.89 -12.64 4.47
CA HIS A 71 -6.76 -13.52 3.32
C HIS A 71 -5.59 -14.50 3.49
N SER A 72 -5.64 -15.64 2.80
CA SER A 72 -4.57 -16.64 2.83
C SER A 72 -3.23 -16.00 2.42
N HIS A 73 -2.21 -16.08 3.28
CA HIS A 73 -0.91 -15.46 3.03
C HIS A 73 -0.22 -16.04 1.80
N SER A 74 -0.40 -17.32 1.50
CA SER A 74 0.16 -17.98 0.32
C SER A 74 -0.46 -17.50 -1.01
N LEU A 75 -1.62 -16.84 -0.95
CA LEU A 75 -2.32 -16.25 -2.08
C LEU A 75 -2.23 -14.72 -2.10
N THR A 76 -1.42 -14.14 -1.22
CA THR A 76 -1.29 -12.71 -1.03
C THR A 76 0.08 -12.23 -1.46
N ALA A 77 0.10 -11.16 -2.26
CA ALA A 77 1.29 -10.44 -2.66
C ALA A 77 1.16 -8.94 -2.35
N ALA A 78 2.29 -8.28 -2.20
CA ALA A 78 2.34 -6.84 -1.96
C ALA A 78 3.56 -6.22 -2.63
N THR A 79 3.44 -4.96 -3.02
CA THR A 79 4.57 -4.11 -3.40
C THR A 79 4.63 -2.86 -2.54
N GLU A 80 5.82 -2.32 -2.39
CA GLU A 80 6.09 -1.04 -1.75
C GLU A 80 7.43 -0.50 -2.24
N GLY A 81 7.47 0.76 -2.62
CA GLY A 81 8.68 1.40 -3.16
C GLY A 81 9.33 2.41 -2.21
N TYR A 82 8.62 2.88 -1.20
CA TYR A 82 9.19 3.80 -0.21
C TYR A 82 10.10 3.03 0.76
N PRO A 83 11.43 3.36 0.83
CA PRO A 83 12.39 2.52 1.50
C PRO A 83 12.06 2.17 2.97
N PRO A 84 11.61 3.12 3.83
CA PRO A 84 11.23 2.79 5.21
C PRO A 84 10.06 1.79 5.28
N ASN A 85 9.07 1.93 4.42
CA ASN A 85 7.93 1.01 4.34
C ASN A 85 8.34 -0.35 3.76
N ALA A 86 9.20 -0.37 2.75
CA ALA A 86 9.74 -1.60 2.19
C ALA A 86 10.53 -2.40 3.24
N ALA A 87 11.32 -1.72 4.07
CA ALA A 87 12.02 -2.36 5.19
C ALA A 87 11.03 -2.98 6.19
N LEU A 88 9.99 -2.24 6.56
CA LEU A 88 8.93 -2.73 7.45
C LEU A 88 8.20 -3.93 6.85
N CYS A 89 7.86 -3.90 5.57
CA CYS A 89 7.22 -5.02 4.88
C CYS A 89 8.09 -6.27 4.85
N ARG A 90 9.41 -6.13 4.64
CA ARG A 90 10.34 -7.28 4.74
C ARG A 90 10.33 -7.93 6.11
N GLU A 91 10.21 -7.15 7.16
CA GLU A 91 10.18 -7.64 8.54
C GLU A 91 8.83 -8.24 8.93
N THR A 92 7.74 -7.72 8.40
CA THR A 92 6.37 -8.06 8.84
C THR A 92 5.64 -8.99 7.89
N LEU A 93 5.82 -8.87 6.57
CA LEU A 93 5.06 -9.65 5.58
C LEU A 93 5.77 -10.92 5.13
N LEU A 94 7.07 -10.86 4.86
CA LEU A 94 7.83 -12.03 4.40
C LEU A 94 7.79 -13.21 5.39
N PRO A 95 7.95 -13.01 6.71
CA PRO A 95 7.87 -14.13 7.66
C PRO A 95 6.50 -14.81 7.70
N LEU A 96 5.45 -14.12 7.29
CA LEU A 96 4.09 -14.68 7.20
C LEU A 96 3.85 -15.52 5.93
N GLY A 97 4.78 -15.49 4.97
CA GLY A 97 4.63 -16.19 3.69
C GLY A 97 3.93 -15.36 2.62
N ILE A 98 3.78 -14.05 2.83
CA ILE A 98 3.27 -13.12 1.81
C ILE A 98 4.39 -12.82 0.81
N ASP A 99 4.08 -12.87 -0.49
CA ASP A 99 5.02 -12.54 -1.57
C ASP A 99 5.20 -11.01 -1.67
N PHE A 100 6.08 -10.50 -0.83
CA PHE A 100 6.42 -9.07 -0.84
C PHE A 100 7.61 -8.82 -1.77
N ARG A 101 7.46 -7.82 -2.64
CA ARG A 101 8.52 -7.36 -3.55
C ARG A 101 8.61 -5.85 -3.53
N GLU A 102 9.84 -5.34 -3.40
CA GLU A 102 10.10 -3.90 -3.47
C GLU A 102 9.93 -3.42 -4.91
N ALA A 103 8.99 -2.53 -5.14
CA ALA A 103 8.72 -1.93 -6.43
C ALA A 103 7.93 -0.63 -6.27
N ASP A 104 8.23 0.33 -7.14
CA ASP A 104 7.44 1.55 -7.31
C ASP A 104 6.21 1.24 -8.17
N GLY A 105 5.03 1.64 -7.73
CA GLY A 105 3.78 1.44 -8.46
C GLY A 105 3.73 2.13 -9.82
N GLY A 106 4.48 3.23 -10.00
CA GLY A 106 4.63 3.93 -11.27
C GLY A 106 5.57 3.25 -12.28
N GLY A 107 6.18 2.12 -11.92
CA GLY A 107 7.08 1.34 -12.75
C GLY A 107 6.54 -0.04 -13.13
N PRO A 108 7.39 -0.88 -13.74
CA PRO A 108 7.06 -2.27 -14.04
C PRO A 108 6.76 -3.06 -12.76
N LEU A 109 5.72 -3.88 -12.77
CA LEU A 109 5.40 -4.76 -11.66
C LEU A 109 6.22 -6.08 -11.75
N PRO A 110 6.89 -6.48 -10.65
CA PRO A 110 7.80 -7.63 -10.65
C PRO A 110 7.06 -8.98 -10.55
N PHE A 111 6.01 -9.15 -11.35
CA PHE A 111 5.20 -10.36 -11.39
C PHE A 111 4.94 -10.78 -12.84
N PRO A 112 4.76 -12.09 -13.11
CA PRO A 112 4.40 -12.57 -14.43
C PRO A 112 3.02 -12.09 -14.90
N ASP A 113 2.78 -12.17 -16.20
CA ASP A 113 1.47 -11.94 -16.80
C ASP A 113 0.40 -12.84 -16.17
N GLY A 114 -0.80 -12.33 -15.99
CA GLY A 114 -1.93 -13.11 -15.52
C GLY A 114 -1.74 -13.74 -14.13
N SER A 115 -1.09 -13.06 -13.20
CA SER A 115 -0.78 -13.58 -11.87
C SER A 115 -1.92 -13.45 -10.87
N PHE A 116 -2.79 -12.44 -11.01
CA PHE A 116 -3.73 -12.04 -9.97
C PHE A 116 -5.18 -12.01 -10.42
N ASP A 117 -6.06 -12.42 -9.50
CA ASP A 117 -7.51 -12.30 -9.64
C ASP A 117 -8.00 -10.91 -9.22
N LEU A 118 -7.33 -10.32 -8.24
CA LEU A 118 -7.67 -9.01 -7.67
C LEU A 118 -6.40 -8.20 -7.42
N VAL A 119 -6.35 -6.99 -7.95
CA VAL A 119 -5.28 -6.01 -7.69
C VAL A 119 -5.88 -4.80 -6.99
N LEU A 120 -5.27 -4.38 -5.90
CA LEU A 120 -5.68 -3.26 -5.07
C LEU A 120 -4.66 -2.14 -5.16
N ASN A 121 -5.13 -0.91 -5.18
CA ASN A 121 -4.29 0.28 -5.04
C ASN A 121 -5.05 1.37 -4.28
N ARG A 122 -4.54 1.75 -3.12
CA ARG A 122 -5.04 2.90 -2.36
C ARG A 122 -3.99 4.00 -2.37
N HIS A 123 -4.33 5.13 -3.00
CA HIS A 123 -3.52 6.37 -2.98
C HIS A 123 -2.14 6.28 -3.63
N GLY A 124 -1.79 5.18 -4.31
CA GLY A 124 -0.51 5.03 -5.01
C GLY A 124 -0.61 5.29 -6.51
N ASP A 125 0.54 5.50 -7.14
CA ASP A 125 0.66 5.55 -8.60
C ASP A 125 0.53 4.16 -9.21
N TYR A 126 0.12 4.09 -10.46
CA TYR A 126 0.10 2.85 -11.23
C TYR A 126 0.19 3.10 -12.73
N LEU A 127 0.74 2.12 -13.45
CA LEU A 127 0.70 2.06 -14.90
C LEU A 127 -0.46 1.14 -15.33
N PRO A 128 -1.48 1.65 -16.02
CA PRO A 128 -2.62 0.83 -16.44
C PRO A 128 -2.23 -0.42 -17.23
N ALA A 129 -1.22 -0.33 -18.11
CA ALA A 129 -0.73 -1.46 -18.90
C ALA A 129 -0.13 -2.57 -18.02
N GLU A 130 0.59 -2.21 -16.94
CA GLU A 130 1.17 -3.17 -16.00
C GLU A 130 0.11 -3.85 -15.13
N VAL A 131 -0.87 -3.08 -14.65
CA VAL A 131 -2.02 -3.63 -13.92
C VAL A 131 -2.78 -4.62 -14.80
N PHE A 132 -3.08 -4.23 -16.05
CA PHE A 132 -3.74 -5.12 -17.02
C PHE A 132 -2.92 -6.39 -17.28
N ARG A 133 -1.61 -6.27 -17.43
CA ARG A 133 -0.71 -7.39 -17.70
C ARG A 133 -0.72 -8.44 -16.60
N VAL A 134 -0.65 -8.01 -15.33
CA VAL A 134 -0.58 -8.92 -14.18
C VAL A 134 -1.93 -9.48 -13.78
N LEU A 135 -3.04 -8.89 -14.21
CA LEU A 135 -4.37 -9.42 -13.99
C LEU A 135 -4.64 -10.62 -14.88
N LYS A 136 -5.28 -11.64 -14.31
CA LYS A 136 -5.87 -12.73 -15.08
C LYS A 136 -7.05 -12.22 -15.93
N PRO A 137 -7.40 -12.92 -17.03
CA PRO A 137 -8.66 -12.64 -17.72
C PRO A 137 -9.85 -12.68 -16.74
N GLY A 138 -10.67 -11.64 -16.73
CA GLY A 138 -11.78 -11.48 -15.77
C GLY A 138 -11.36 -11.01 -14.39
N GLY A 139 -10.07 -10.76 -14.16
CA GLY A 139 -9.56 -10.18 -12.93
C GLY A 139 -10.04 -8.74 -12.73
N ILE A 140 -10.01 -8.27 -11.48
CA ILE A 140 -10.56 -6.98 -11.07
C ILE A 140 -9.46 -6.10 -10.49
N PHE A 141 -9.48 -4.83 -10.89
CA PHE A 141 -8.67 -3.77 -10.29
C PHE A 141 -9.56 -2.82 -9.49
N LEU A 142 -9.25 -2.66 -8.21
CA LEU A 142 -9.88 -1.70 -7.33
C LEU A 142 -8.88 -0.64 -6.91
N THR A 143 -9.18 0.61 -7.21
CA THR A 143 -8.34 1.77 -6.87
C THR A 143 -9.17 2.89 -6.27
N GLN A 144 -8.51 3.69 -5.44
CA GLN A 144 -9.11 4.86 -4.80
C GLN A 144 -8.12 6.01 -4.77
#